data_ba1472cf52efe0d8a01e15f9e4ea7672
#
_entry.id   ba1472cf52efe0d8a01e15f9e4ea7672
#
_cell.length_a   1.000
_cell.length_b   1.000
_cell.length_c   1.000
_cell.angle_alpha   90.00
_cell.angle_beta   90.00
_cell.angle_gamma   90.00
#
_symmetry.space_group_name_H-M   'P 1'
#
loop_
_entity.id
_entity.type
_entity.pdbx_description
1 polymer ?
#
loop_
_entity_poly.entity_id
_entity_poly.type
_entity_poly.pdbx_seq_one_letter_code
_entity_poly.pdbx_strand_id
1 'polypeptide(L)'
;MTETRLKVDFGCGYNPLPGYKKCDVTTSPTLDYQYDGQDSIIGLKPHSVDVFNVRNVIHHLPDIRRTVQCLKHYTKHGGKVIITDCDAEHFAANVFLDRVWYRFVNNEQEIFISDSWRDYPTIMREEGFVCCHQSNDGLKDKTVWTLKMN
;
A
#
# COMPACT_ATOMS: atom_id res chain seq x y z
N MET A 1 29.23 -10.03 0.55
CA MET A 1 27.93 -10.47 1.09
C MET A 1 26.82 -9.56 0.57
N THR A 2 25.84 -10.13 -0.06
CA THR A 2 24.64 -9.38 -0.46
C THR A 2 23.68 -9.35 0.72
N GLU A 3 23.30 -8.15 1.16
CA GLU A 3 22.24 -8.01 2.16
C GLU A 3 20.91 -8.45 1.57
N THR A 4 20.14 -9.22 2.33
CA THR A 4 18.80 -9.59 1.95
C THR A 4 17.90 -8.36 2.03
N ARG A 5 17.26 -8.01 0.93
CA ARG A 5 16.30 -6.90 0.90
C ARG A 5 15.03 -7.29 1.64
N LEU A 6 14.54 -6.38 2.47
CA LEU A 6 13.25 -6.55 3.13
C LEU A 6 12.16 -5.94 2.25
N LYS A 7 11.31 -6.80 1.72
CA LYS A 7 10.18 -6.43 0.89
C LYS A 7 8.89 -6.77 1.62
N VAL A 8 7.98 -5.80 1.73
CA VAL A 8 6.73 -5.95 2.48
C VAL A 8 5.54 -5.66 1.56
N ASP A 9 4.60 -6.61 1.49
CA ASP A 9 3.32 -6.45 0.80
C ASP A 9 2.32 -5.86 1.81
N PHE A 10 2.13 -4.54 1.73
CA PHE A 10 1.26 -3.79 2.63
C PHE A 10 -0.18 -3.86 2.13
N GLY A 11 -1.09 -4.30 2.99
CA GLY A 11 -2.47 -4.55 2.60
C GLY A 11 -2.61 -5.82 1.76
N CYS A 12 -1.88 -6.87 2.14
CA CYS A 12 -1.79 -8.10 1.34
C CYS A 12 -3.11 -8.87 1.21
N GLY A 13 -4.05 -8.69 2.14
CA GLY A 13 -5.32 -9.40 2.14
C GLY A 13 -5.14 -10.91 2.13
N TYR A 14 -5.97 -11.60 1.35
CA TYR A 14 -5.94 -13.06 1.21
C TYR A 14 -5.09 -13.54 0.03
N ASN A 15 -4.50 -12.63 -0.74
CA ASN A 15 -3.71 -12.96 -1.93
C ASN A 15 -2.36 -12.23 -1.90
N PRO A 16 -1.47 -12.59 -0.97
CA PRO A 16 -0.18 -11.92 -0.82
C PRO A 16 0.73 -12.13 -2.02
N LEU A 17 1.58 -11.15 -2.28
CA LEU A 17 2.54 -11.20 -3.36
C LEU A 17 3.69 -12.16 -3.02
N PRO A 18 4.00 -13.15 -3.90
CA PRO A 18 5.11 -14.07 -3.64
C PRO A 18 6.45 -13.35 -3.46
N GLY A 19 7.24 -13.81 -2.50
CA GLY A 19 8.56 -13.22 -2.20
C GLY A 19 8.52 -12.00 -1.30
N TYR A 20 7.32 -11.53 -0.91
CA TYR A 20 7.15 -10.40 0.01
C TYR A 20 6.70 -10.90 1.37
N LYS A 21 7.09 -10.18 2.43
CA LYS A 21 6.54 -10.38 3.76
C LYS A 21 5.12 -9.81 3.81
N LYS A 22 4.26 -10.49 4.53
CA LYS A 22 2.82 -10.18 4.56
C LYS A 22 2.50 -9.20 5.67
N CYS A 23 1.82 -8.11 5.33
CA CYS A 23 1.38 -7.09 6.28
C CYS A 23 -0.05 -6.66 5.96
N ASP A 24 -0.91 -6.65 6.95
CA ASP A 24 -2.29 -6.20 6.79
C ASP A 24 -2.82 -5.66 8.12
N VAL A 25 -3.93 -4.94 8.06
CA VAL A 25 -4.70 -4.49 9.22
C VAL A 25 -5.58 -5.64 9.74
N THR A 26 -6.04 -6.51 8.86
CA THR A 26 -6.85 -7.67 9.23
C THR A 26 -5.96 -8.74 9.85
N THR A 27 -6.28 -9.17 11.07
CA THR A 27 -5.52 -10.18 11.79
C THR A 27 -5.61 -11.54 11.10
N SER A 28 -4.46 -12.15 10.88
CA SER A 28 -4.36 -13.50 10.32
C SER A 28 -3.13 -14.19 10.88
N PRO A 29 -3.18 -15.51 11.17
CA PRO A 29 -2.02 -16.24 11.69
C PRO A 29 -0.88 -16.37 10.69
N THR A 30 -1.11 -16.06 9.41
CA THR A 30 -0.08 -16.12 8.37
C THR A 30 0.64 -14.80 8.14
N LEU A 31 0.23 -13.70 8.82
CA LEU A 31 0.90 -12.42 8.68
C LEU A 31 2.29 -12.44 9.32
N ASP A 32 3.23 -11.80 8.65
CA ASP A 32 4.57 -11.53 9.21
C ASP A 32 4.55 -10.28 10.07
N TYR A 33 3.77 -9.26 9.66
CA TYR A 33 3.65 -7.98 10.35
C TYR A 33 2.19 -7.55 10.41
N GLN A 34 1.83 -6.84 11.47
CA GLN A 34 0.46 -6.36 11.69
C GLN A 34 0.42 -4.84 11.68
N TYR A 35 -0.35 -4.27 10.75
CA TYR A 35 -0.64 -2.84 10.75
C TYR A 35 -1.78 -2.56 11.74
N ASP A 36 -1.61 -1.54 12.59
CA ASP A 36 -2.64 -1.19 13.59
C ASP A 36 -3.79 -0.33 13.01
N GLY A 37 -3.72 -0.03 11.70
CA GLY A 37 -4.73 0.79 11.04
C GLY A 37 -4.51 2.30 11.19
N GLN A 38 -3.45 2.71 11.88
CA GLN A 38 -3.17 4.12 12.18
C GLN A 38 -1.74 4.52 11.80
N ASP A 39 -0.75 4.18 12.60
CA ASP A 39 0.60 4.70 12.44
C ASP A 39 1.72 3.71 12.77
N SER A 40 1.39 2.47 13.11
CA SER A 40 2.39 1.49 13.53
C SER A 40 2.24 0.15 12.82
N ILE A 41 3.37 -0.43 12.43
CA ILE A 41 3.46 -1.79 11.92
C ILE A 41 4.23 -2.63 12.94
N ILE A 42 3.50 -3.51 13.62
CA ILE A 42 4.06 -4.34 14.70
C ILE A 42 5.02 -5.36 14.09
N GLY A 43 6.23 -5.40 14.63
CA GLY A 43 7.28 -6.30 14.19
C GLY A 43 8.34 -5.65 13.29
N LEU A 44 8.07 -4.48 12.72
CA LEU A 44 9.03 -3.75 11.89
C LEU A 44 9.85 -2.75 12.72
N LYS A 45 11.11 -2.59 12.34
CA LYS A 45 11.97 -1.53 12.87
C LYS A 45 11.90 -0.29 11.97
N PRO A 46 12.07 0.92 12.54
CA PRO A 46 12.15 2.14 11.72
C PRO A 46 13.23 2.03 10.65
N HIS A 47 12.92 2.55 9.46
CA HIS A 47 13.85 2.63 8.32
C HIS A 47 14.50 1.28 7.97
N SER A 48 13.72 0.20 8.04
CA SER A 48 14.21 -1.17 7.75
C SER A 48 13.73 -1.74 6.42
N VAL A 49 12.70 -1.18 5.83
CA VAL A 49 12.06 -1.74 4.63
C VAL A 49 12.68 -1.17 3.37
N ASP A 50 13.15 -2.06 2.50
CA ASP A 50 13.69 -1.68 1.19
C ASP A 50 12.60 -1.38 0.17
N VAL A 51 11.52 -2.18 0.18
CA VAL A 51 10.40 -2.02 -0.76
C VAL A 51 9.09 -2.33 -0.05
N PHE A 52 8.16 -1.37 -0.08
CA PHE A 52 6.75 -1.63 0.19
C PHE A 52 6.01 -1.78 -1.13
N ASN A 53 5.17 -2.81 -1.23
CA ASN A 53 4.22 -2.94 -2.33
C ASN A 53 2.81 -2.71 -1.78
N VAL A 54 2.10 -1.74 -2.35
CA VAL A 54 0.75 -1.32 -1.92
C VAL A 54 -0.19 -1.50 -3.10
N ARG A 55 -1.00 -2.58 -3.08
CA ARG A 55 -1.89 -2.93 -4.18
C ARG A 55 -3.35 -2.82 -3.77
N ASN A 56 -4.12 -2.01 -4.50
CA ASN A 56 -5.57 -1.90 -4.33
C ASN A 56 -6.01 -1.56 -2.91
N VAL A 57 -5.21 -0.77 -2.19
CA VAL A 57 -5.43 -0.43 -0.78
C VAL A 57 -5.71 1.05 -0.58
N ILE A 58 -5.09 1.91 -1.41
CA ILE A 58 -5.15 3.38 -1.22
C ILE A 58 -6.60 3.88 -1.16
N HIS A 59 -7.46 3.40 -2.04
CA HIS A 59 -8.85 3.85 -2.07
C HIS A 59 -9.70 3.33 -0.91
N HIS A 60 -9.16 2.43 -0.09
CA HIS A 60 -9.82 1.93 1.12
C HIS A 60 -9.32 2.60 2.41
N LEU A 61 -8.31 3.46 2.33
CA LEU A 61 -7.71 4.05 3.52
C LEU A 61 -8.53 5.24 4.03
N PRO A 62 -8.94 5.25 5.30
CA PRO A 62 -9.68 6.38 5.88
C PRO A 62 -8.83 7.62 6.03
N ASP A 63 -7.53 7.48 6.27
CA ASP A 63 -6.58 8.59 6.39
C ASP A 63 -5.31 8.26 5.62
N ILE A 64 -5.26 8.68 4.36
CA ILE A 64 -4.15 8.36 3.46
C ILE A 64 -2.84 8.99 3.95
N ARG A 65 -2.88 10.23 4.42
CA ARG A 65 -1.67 10.92 4.90
C ARG A 65 -1.05 10.18 6.09
N ARG A 66 -1.87 9.75 7.04
CA ARG A 66 -1.40 9.01 8.21
C ARG A 66 -0.73 7.69 7.82
N THR A 67 -1.33 6.97 6.87
CA THR A 67 -0.76 5.73 6.34
C THR A 67 0.55 5.99 5.59
N VAL A 68 0.61 7.05 4.78
CA VAL A 68 1.86 7.43 4.08
C VAL A 68 2.95 7.77 5.08
N GLN A 69 2.63 8.50 6.14
CA GLN A 69 3.59 8.79 7.21
C GLN A 69 4.07 7.51 7.91
N CYS A 70 3.19 6.53 8.09
CA CYS A 70 3.55 5.22 8.61
C CYS A 70 4.54 4.50 7.68
N LEU A 71 4.24 4.44 6.39
CA LEU A 71 5.13 3.83 5.40
C LEU A 71 6.50 4.53 5.37
N LYS A 72 6.50 5.87 5.42
CA LYS A 72 7.73 6.66 5.49
C LYS A 72 8.58 6.29 6.70
N HIS A 73 7.96 6.12 7.86
CA HIS A 73 8.65 5.78 9.10
C HIS A 73 9.43 4.47 8.98
N TYR A 74 8.89 3.49 8.27
CA TYR A 74 9.51 2.17 8.15
C TYR A 74 10.34 2.00 6.89
N THR A 75 10.23 2.88 5.90
CA THR A 75 11.01 2.81 4.66
C THR A 75 12.44 3.30 4.90
N LYS A 76 13.43 2.58 4.39
CA LYS A 76 14.82 3.05 4.36
C LYS A 76 14.91 4.34 3.52
N HIS A 77 15.81 5.23 3.88
CA HIS A 77 16.17 6.33 3.00
C HIS A 77 16.71 5.76 1.68
N GLY A 78 16.17 6.20 0.56
CA GLY A 78 16.44 5.58 -0.75
C GLY A 78 15.63 4.33 -1.03
N GLY A 79 14.82 3.86 -0.07
CA GLY A 79 13.89 2.75 -0.26
C GLY A 79 12.71 3.14 -1.13
N LYS A 80 11.92 2.16 -1.55
CA LYS A 80 10.85 2.35 -2.52
C LYS A 80 9.48 1.97 -1.98
N VAL A 81 8.46 2.69 -2.44
CA VAL A 81 7.05 2.35 -2.26
C VAL A 81 6.43 2.23 -3.65
N ILE A 82 5.90 1.05 -3.97
CA ILE A 82 5.24 0.78 -5.23
C ILE A 82 3.73 0.78 -4.97
N ILE A 83 3.02 1.71 -5.59
CA ILE A 83 1.57 1.84 -5.43
C ILE A 83 0.88 1.44 -6.72
N THR A 84 0.02 0.43 -6.64
CA THR A 84 -0.84 0.00 -7.74
C THR A 84 -2.29 0.11 -7.28
N ASP A 85 -3.07 0.96 -7.95
CA ASP A 85 -4.46 1.17 -7.58
C ASP A 85 -5.32 1.45 -8.82
N CYS A 86 -6.59 1.75 -8.61
CA CYS A 86 -7.54 1.98 -9.69
C CYS A 86 -7.12 3.14 -10.59
N ASP A 87 -7.32 2.98 -11.89
CA ASP A 87 -7.31 4.12 -12.80
C ASP A 87 -8.48 5.04 -12.49
N ALA A 88 -8.23 6.36 -12.49
CA ALA A 88 -9.26 7.36 -12.19
C ALA A 88 -10.46 7.28 -13.15
N GLU A 89 -10.21 6.96 -14.43
CA GLU A 89 -11.27 6.84 -15.44
C GLU A 89 -12.13 5.59 -15.24
N HIS A 90 -11.59 4.55 -14.61
CA HIS A 90 -12.26 3.28 -14.37
C HIS A 90 -12.65 3.07 -12.91
N PHE A 91 -12.59 4.13 -12.11
CA PHE A 91 -12.81 4.04 -10.66
C PHE A 91 -14.15 3.40 -10.30
N ALA A 92 -15.23 3.82 -10.96
CA ALA A 92 -16.57 3.27 -10.65
C ALA A 92 -16.66 1.77 -10.91
N ALA A 93 -16.10 1.30 -12.02
CA ALA A 93 -16.06 -0.13 -12.35
C ALA A 93 -15.21 -0.92 -11.37
N ASN A 94 -14.04 -0.38 -10.99
CA ASN A 94 -13.15 -1.01 -10.00
C ASN A 94 -13.82 -1.09 -8.62
N VAL A 95 -14.49 -0.05 -8.18
CA VAL A 95 -15.24 -0.04 -6.91
C VAL A 95 -16.35 -1.10 -6.92
N PHE A 96 -17.07 -1.22 -8.03
CA PHE A 96 -18.08 -2.26 -8.15
C PHE A 96 -17.49 -3.66 -8.05
N LEU A 97 -16.38 -3.93 -8.77
CA LEU A 97 -15.68 -5.20 -8.72
C LEU A 97 -15.14 -5.51 -7.32
N ASP A 98 -14.57 -4.51 -6.64
CA ASP A 98 -14.09 -4.68 -5.27
C ASP A 98 -15.22 -5.06 -4.32
N ARG A 99 -16.38 -4.41 -4.41
CA ARG A 99 -17.55 -4.73 -3.58
C ARG A 99 -18.02 -6.16 -3.82
N VAL A 100 -18.07 -6.60 -5.08
CA VAL A 100 -18.43 -7.98 -5.43
C VAL A 100 -17.40 -8.94 -4.83
N TRP A 101 -16.10 -8.64 -5.00
CA TRP A 101 -15.03 -9.46 -4.47
C TRP A 101 -15.10 -9.61 -2.95
N TYR A 102 -15.19 -8.49 -2.22
CA TYR A 102 -15.22 -8.53 -0.76
C TYR A 102 -16.46 -9.22 -0.22
N ARG A 103 -17.60 -9.01 -0.85
CA ARG A 103 -18.85 -9.61 -0.38
C ARG A 103 -18.96 -11.10 -0.69
N PHE A 104 -18.61 -11.52 -1.90
CA PHE A 104 -18.87 -12.88 -2.36
C PHE A 104 -17.65 -13.79 -2.32
N VAL A 105 -16.44 -13.25 -2.35
CA VAL A 105 -15.20 -14.02 -2.34
C VAL A 105 -14.56 -14.02 -0.95
N ASN A 106 -14.41 -12.85 -0.33
CA ASN A 106 -13.80 -12.72 1.00
C ASN A 106 -14.81 -12.75 2.14
N ASN A 107 -16.09 -12.82 1.84
CA ASN A 107 -17.18 -12.82 2.84
C ASN A 107 -17.17 -11.58 3.75
N GLU A 108 -16.74 -10.45 3.23
CA GLU A 108 -16.80 -9.16 3.90
C GLU A 108 -18.02 -8.38 3.42
N GLN A 109 -18.77 -7.78 4.35
CA GLN A 109 -20.02 -7.10 4.02
C GLN A 109 -19.85 -5.61 3.76
N GLU A 110 -18.85 -5.00 4.37
CA GLU A 110 -18.60 -3.56 4.26
C GLU A 110 -17.14 -3.29 3.90
N ILE A 111 -16.93 -2.34 3.00
CA ILE A 111 -15.61 -1.81 2.67
C ILE A 111 -15.68 -0.30 2.70
N PHE A 112 -14.64 0.32 3.22
CA PHE A 112 -14.47 1.77 3.16
C PHE A 112 -13.91 2.17 1.81
N ILE A 113 -14.51 3.20 1.18
CA ILE A 113 -14.01 3.79 -0.07
C ILE A 113 -13.73 5.26 0.21
N SER A 114 -12.49 5.68 0.03
CA SER A 114 -12.08 7.07 0.19
C SER A 114 -12.43 7.89 -1.05
N ASP A 115 -13.06 9.04 -0.88
CA ASP A 115 -13.33 9.97 -1.97
C ASP A 115 -12.09 10.74 -2.41
N SER A 116 -11.08 10.83 -1.56
CA SER A 116 -9.87 11.62 -1.78
C SER A 116 -8.64 10.79 -2.14
N TRP A 117 -8.80 9.51 -2.45
CA TRP A 117 -7.67 8.62 -2.73
C TRP A 117 -6.80 9.11 -3.90
N ARG A 118 -7.39 9.84 -4.85
CA ARG A 118 -6.67 10.36 -6.03
C ARG A 118 -5.61 11.39 -5.68
N ASP A 119 -5.69 11.97 -4.48
CA ASP A 119 -4.73 12.97 -4.00
C ASP A 119 -3.45 12.34 -3.43
N TYR A 120 -3.36 11.01 -3.41
CA TYR A 120 -2.19 10.34 -2.82
C TYR A 120 -0.85 10.79 -3.43
N PRO A 121 -0.73 11.10 -4.74
CA PRO A 121 0.54 11.58 -5.26
C PRO A 121 1.00 12.90 -4.62
N THR A 122 0.09 13.82 -4.37
CA THR A 122 0.40 15.06 -3.66
C THR A 122 0.89 14.79 -2.24
N ILE A 123 0.20 13.89 -1.54
CA ILE A 123 0.57 13.49 -0.18
C ILE A 123 1.97 12.84 -0.17
N MET A 124 2.25 11.94 -1.12
CA MET A 124 3.56 11.30 -1.24
C MET A 124 4.68 12.33 -1.40
N ARG A 125 4.49 13.31 -2.29
CA ARG A 125 5.47 14.36 -2.51
C ARG A 125 5.68 15.24 -1.28
N GLU A 126 4.61 15.61 -0.61
CA GLU A 126 4.68 16.42 0.60
C GLU A 126 5.39 15.69 1.74
N GLU A 127 5.28 14.37 1.81
CA GLU A 127 5.95 13.55 2.81
C GLU A 127 7.40 13.19 2.44
N GLY A 128 7.92 13.68 1.32
CA GLY A 128 9.33 13.52 0.96
C GLY A 128 9.64 12.40 -0.01
N PHE A 129 8.63 11.83 -0.65
CA PHE A 129 8.82 10.83 -1.71
C PHE A 129 8.92 11.50 -3.09
N VAL A 130 9.71 10.90 -3.97
CA VAL A 130 9.86 11.32 -5.36
C VAL A 130 9.36 10.20 -6.27
N CYS A 131 8.47 10.54 -7.20
CA CYS A 131 7.99 9.58 -8.19
C CYS A 131 9.09 9.34 -9.23
N CYS A 132 9.53 8.09 -9.34
CA CYS A 132 10.58 7.71 -10.29
C CYS A 132 10.06 6.88 -11.47
N HIS A 133 8.82 6.41 -11.41
CA HIS A 133 8.20 5.68 -12.52
C HIS A 133 6.67 5.74 -12.41
N GLN A 134 6.01 5.84 -13.56
CA GLN A 134 4.54 5.79 -13.64
C GLN A 134 4.13 5.02 -14.88
N SER A 135 3.14 4.14 -14.73
CA SER A 135 2.55 3.39 -15.84
C SER A 135 1.07 3.18 -15.60
N ASN A 136 0.32 2.90 -16.68
CA ASN A 136 -1.11 2.64 -16.64
C ASN A 136 -1.43 1.55 -17.66
N ASP A 137 -2.14 0.50 -17.23
CA ASP A 137 -2.53 -0.62 -18.09
C ASP A 137 -3.96 -0.51 -18.62
N GLY A 138 -4.64 0.62 -18.39
CA GLY A 138 -6.02 0.87 -18.76
C GLY A 138 -7.02 0.64 -17.63
N LEU A 139 -6.67 -0.13 -16.60
CA LEU A 139 -7.52 -0.39 -15.43
C LEU A 139 -6.84 0.03 -14.13
N LYS A 140 -5.54 -0.05 -14.07
CA LYS A 140 -4.75 0.25 -12.87
C LYS A 140 -3.63 1.22 -13.19
N ASP A 141 -3.42 2.17 -12.27
CA ASP A 141 -2.25 3.03 -12.23
C ASP A 141 -1.19 2.40 -11.33
N LYS A 142 0.05 2.41 -11.79
CA LYS A 142 1.21 1.99 -10.99
C LYS A 142 2.20 3.15 -10.91
N THR A 143 2.55 3.50 -9.69
CA THR A 143 3.59 4.51 -9.43
C THR A 143 4.66 3.94 -8.52
N VAL A 144 5.91 4.30 -8.78
CA VAL A 144 7.05 3.90 -7.96
C VAL A 144 7.65 5.15 -7.34
N TRP A 145 7.74 5.16 -6.03
CA TRP A 145 8.19 6.31 -5.23
C TRP A 145 9.46 5.95 -4.47
N THR A 146 10.40 6.85 -4.44
CA THR A 146 11.63 6.70 -3.66
C THR A 146 11.63 7.72 -2.53
N LEU A 147 11.90 7.26 -1.30
CA LEU A 147 12.06 8.17 -0.16
C LEU A 147 13.38 8.91 -0.30
N LYS A 148 13.32 10.24 -0.25
CA LYS A 148 14.52 11.08 -0.36
C LYS A 148 15.51 10.74 0.74
N MET A 149 16.77 10.70 0.37
CA MET A 149 17.85 10.57 1.32
C MET A 149 18.10 11.91 2.03
N ASN A 150 18.27 11.82 3.34
CA ASN A 150 18.66 12.99 4.15
C ASN A 150 20.17 13.07 4.28
#